data_72c34d09f208d283fc64e13865f52a40
#
_entry.id   72c34d09f208d283fc64e13865f52a40
#
_cell.length_a   1.000
_cell.length_b   1.000
_cell.length_c   1.000
_cell.angle_alpha   90.00
_cell.angle_beta   90.00
_cell.angle_gamma   90.00
#
_symmetry.space_group_name_H-M   'P 1'
#
loop_
_entity.id
_entity.type
_entity.pdbx_description
1 polymer ?
#
loop_
_entity_poly.entity_id
_entity_poly.type
_entity_poly.pdbx_seq_one_letter_code
_entity_poly.pdbx_strand_id
1 'polypeptide(L)'
;MTGLPERTWHLYLIECRNGHYYAGITNDLEARYAAHAAGKGARYTRANPPSRLMGSRAFPDQASAPRAEYQLKQLPRSRKLAFLLES
;
A
#
# COMPACT_ATOMS: atom_id res chain seq x y z
N MET A 1 15.37 -1.97 25.09
CA MET A 1 14.85 -2.35 24.63
C MET A 1 14.90 -2.10 23.85
N THR A 2 15.19 -2.11 23.84
CA THR A 2 15.08 -2.06 23.27
C THR A 2 14.66 -2.49 22.58
N GLY A 3 14.88 -2.43 22.52
CA GLY A 3 14.44 -3.36 21.77
C GLY A 3 13.32 -3.36 20.89
N LEU A 4 12.66 -2.35 20.70
CA LEU A 4 11.61 -2.33 19.71
C LEU A 4 12.23 -2.38 18.32
N PRO A 5 11.74 -3.26 17.46
CA PRO A 5 12.21 -3.28 16.10
C PRO A 5 11.83 -1.98 15.41
N GLU A 6 12.57 -1.63 14.40
CA GLU A 6 12.19 -0.53 13.57
C GLU A 6 10.84 -0.81 12.96
N ARG A 7 10.17 0.25 12.54
CA ARG A 7 8.87 0.09 11.95
C ARG A 7 8.95 -0.82 10.74
N THR A 8 7.99 -1.71 10.66
CA THR A 8 7.84 -2.59 9.52
C THR A 8 7.33 -1.78 8.33
N TRP A 9 7.89 -2.00 7.17
CA TRP A 9 7.38 -1.39 5.95
C TRP A 9 6.32 -2.27 5.34
N HIS A 10 5.28 -1.65 4.82
CA HIS A 10 4.15 -2.35 4.22
C HIS A 10 3.93 -1.89 2.80
N LEU A 11 3.72 -2.85 1.92
CA LEU A 11 3.19 -2.59 0.60
C LEU A 11 1.68 -2.78 0.71
N TYR A 12 0.91 -1.79 0.31
CA TYR A 12 -0.54 -1.85 0.46
C TYR A 12 -1.22 -1.63 -0.88
N LEU A 13 -2.48 -2.09 -0.95
CA LEU A 13 -3.30 -1.95 -2.14
C LEU A 13 -4.66 -1.43 -1.72
N ILE A 14 -5.05 -0.31 -2.34
CA ILE A 14 -6.32 0.35 -2.06
C ILE A 14 -7.20 0.23 -3.30
N GLU A 15 -8.49 -0.06 -3.10
CA GLU A 15 -9.45 0.09 -4.17
C GLU A 15 -10.07 1.47 -4.06
N CYS A 16 -10.03 2.24 -5.13
CA CYS A 16 -10.59 3.58 -5.16
C CYS A 16 -12.03 3.54 -5.65
N ARG A 17 -12.76 4.63 -5.44
CA ARG A 17 -14.17 4.68 -5.81
C ARG A 17 -14.41 4.52 -7.30
N ASN A 18 -13.42 4.87 -8.11
CA ASN A 18 -13.53 4.67 -9.56
C ASN A 18 -13.25 3.23 -9.98
N GLY A 19 -13.01 2.33 -9.02
CA GLY A 19 -12.76 0.92 -9.30
C GLY A 19 -11.31 0.58 -9.60
N HIS A 20 -10.44 1.57 -9.67
CA HIS A 20 -9.03 1.33 -9.93
C HIS A 20 -8.30 1.04 -8.62
N TYR A 21 -7.14 0.43 -8.72
CA TYR A 21 -6.32 0.12 -7.56
C TYR A 21 -5.15 1.09 -7.46
N TYR A 22 -4.81 1.46 -6.24
CA TYR A 22 -3.64 2.28 -5.96
C TYR A 22 -2.73 1.54 -5.00
N ALA A 23 -1.44 1.46 -5.32
CA ALA A 23 -0.46 0.78 -4.49
C ALA A 23 0.55 1.77 -3.96
N GLY A 24 1.04 1.51 -2.75
CA GLY A 24 2.07 2.35 -2.15
C GLY A 24 2.78 1.61 -1.04
N ILE A 25 3.79 2.26 -0.47
CA ILE A 25 4.50 1.70 0.68
C ILE A 25 4.46 2.70 1.82
N THR A 26 4.48 2.18 3.03
CA THR A 26 4.48 3.02 4.22
C THR A 26 5.01 2.24 5.41
N ASN A 27 5.52 2.95 6.39
CA ASN A 27 5.86 2.32 7.68
C ASN A 27 4.79 2.58 8.74
N ASP A 28 3.65 3.14 8.32
CA ASP A 28 2.52 3.37 9.22
C ASP A 28 1.25 3.24 8.41
N LEU A 29 0.78 2.00 8.27
CA LEU A 29 -0.33 1.69 7.36
C LEU A 29 -1.61 2.42 7.74
N GLU A 30 -1.93 2.44 9.02
CA GLU A 30 -3.16 3.06 9.49
C GLU A 30 -3.18 4.55 9.22
N ALA A 31 -2.08 5.23 9.56
CA ALA A 31 -1.99 6.66 9.35
C ALA A 31 -1.99 7.00 7.86
N ARG A 32 -1.34 6.18 7.06
CA ARG A 32 -1.29 6.44 5.62
C ARG A 32 -2.65 6.27 4.97
N TYR A 33 -3.37 5.21 5.35
CA TYR A 33 -4.70 5.02 4.80
C TYR A 33 -5.64 6.17 5.23
N ALA A 34 -5.53 6.60 6.48
CA ALA A 34 -6.33 7.71 6.98
C ALA A 34 -6.04 8.98 6.18
N ALA A 35 -4.76 9.20 5.82
CA ALA A 35 -4.39 10.36 5.01
C ALA A 35 -5.02 10.29 3.62
N HIS A 36 -5.02 9.12 3.00
CA HIS A 36 -5.67 8.96 1.70
C HIS A 36 -7.17 9.22 1.80
N ALA A 37 -7.81 8.69 2.84
CA ALA A 37 -9.25 8.85 3.02
C ALA A 37 -9.61 10.33 3.27
N ALA A 38 -8.72 11.06 3.92
CA ALA A 38 -8.95 12.47 4.23
C ALA A 38 -8.60 13.40 3.07
N GLY A 39 -8.14 12.86 1.95
CA GLY A 39 -7.78 13.69 0.80
C GLY A 39 -6.42 14.34 0.94
N LYS A 40 -5.56 13.82 1.82
CA LYS A 40 -4.24 14.36 2.07
C LYS A 40 -3.13 13.40 1.66
N GLY A 41 -3.49 12.32 0.99
CA GLY A 41 -2.51 11.35 0.53
C GLY A 41 -1.92 11.73 -0.82
N ALA A 42 -1.73 10.73 -1.66
CA ALA A 42 -1.18 10.94 -2.99
C ALA A 42 -2.17 11.71 -3.87
N ARG A 43 -1.61 12.35 -4.90
CA ARG A 43 -2.44 13.11 -5.83
C ARG A 43 -3.55 12.24 -6.41
N TYR A 44 -3.22 11.02 -6.77
CA TYR A 44 -4.22 10.13 -7.38
C TYR A 44 -5.40 9.88 -6.46
N THR A 45 -5.14 9.61 -5.18
CA THR A 45 -6.21 9.31 -4.24
C THR A 45 -6.97 10.55 -3.80
N ARG A 46 -6.42 11.74 -4.01
CA ARG A 46 -7.18 12.98 -3.78
C ARG A 46 -8.25 13.14 -4.84
N ALA A 47 -7.95 12.77 -6.08
CA ALA A 47 -8.90 12.83 -7.17
C ALA A 47 -9.83 11.63 -7.16
N ASN A 48 -9.35 10.49 -6.68
CA ASN A 48 -10.10 9.23 -6.69
C ASN A 48 -10.03 8.62 -5.29
N PRO A 49 -10.92 9.05 -4.39
CA PRO A 49 -10.84 8.63 -2.99
C PRO A 49 -10.92 7.11 -2.81
N PRO A 50 -10.30 6.59 -1.76
CA PRO A 50 -10.34 5.16 -1.50
C PRO A 50 -11.71 4.69 -1.08
N SER A 51 -12.08 3.49 -1.55
CA SER A 51 -13.26 2.78 -1.08
C SER A 51 -12.87 1.89 0.08
N ARG A 52 -11.76 1.18 -0.05
CA ARG A 52 -11.34 0.24 0.98
C ARG A 52 -9.89 -0.15 0.79
N LEU A 53 -9.30 -0.60 1.87
CA LEU A 53 -7.97 -1.20 1.86
C LEU A 53 -8.14 -2.66 1.47
N MET A 54 -7.52 -3.06 0.35
CA MET A 54 -7.65 -4.44 -0.13
C MET A 54 -6.76 -5.38 0.65
N GLY A 55 -5.57 -4.93 1.03
CA GLY A 55 -4.63 -5.75 1.77
C GLY A 55 -3.28 -5.09 1.86
N SER A 56 -2.38 -5.76 2.57
CA SER A 56 -1.02 -5.26 2.71
C SER A 56 -0.08 -6.44 2.94
N ARG A 57 1.21 -6.18 2.71
CA ARG A 57 2.25 -7.18 2.89
C ARG A 57 3.43 -6.51 3.57
N ALA A 58 3.92 -7.13 4.64
CA ALA A 58 5.00 -6.58 5.43
C ALA A 58 6.36 -6.95 4.84
N PHE A 59 7.30 -6.03 4.96
CA PHE A 59 8.69 -6.25 4.54
C PHE A 59 9.61 -5.89 5.69
N PRO A 60 10.70 -6.65 5.85
CA PRO A 60 11.58 -6.42 7.00
C PRO A 60 12.38 -5.12 6.91
N ASP A 61 12.49 -4.57 5.70
CA ASP A 61 13.26 -3.34 5.53
C ASP A 61 12.67 -2.51 4.40
N GLN A 62 13.08 -1.26 4.36
CA GLN A 62 12.59 -0.35 3.35
C GLN A 62 13.08 -0.71 1.95
N ALA A 63 14.25 -1.34 1.85
CA ALA A 63 14.84 -1.62 0.54
C ALA A 63 14.03 -2.63 -0.27
N SER A 64 13.42 -3.59 0.41
CA SER A 64 12.62 -4.63 -0.27
C SER A 64 11.28 -4.12 -0.75
N ALA A 65 10.70 -3.17 -0.01
CA ALA A 65 9.35 -2.70 -0.31
C ALA A 65 9.23 -1.97 -1.64
N PRO A 66 10.14 -1.05 -2.00
CA PRO A 66 10.02 -0.37 -3.30
C PRO A 66 10.14 -1.32 -4.49
N ARG A 67 10.96 -2.36 -4.35
CA ARG A 67 11.08 -3.35 -5.42
C ARG A 67 9.77 -4.09 -5.62
N ALA A 68 9.15 -4.50 -4.52
CA ALA A 68 7.87 -5.20 -4.58
C ALA A 68 6.77 -4.28 -5.11
N GLU A 69 6.81 -3.02 -4.73
CA GLU A 69 5.86 -2.04 -5.24
C GLU A 69 5.96 -1.90 -6.75
N TYR A 70 7.19 -1.83 -7.25
CA TYR A 70 7.41 -1.74 -8.68
C TYR A 70 6.84 -2.96 -9.40
N GLN A 71 7.14 -4.15 -8.87
CA GLN A 71 6.64 -5.38 -9.46
C GLN A 71 5.12 -5.44 -9.47
N LEU A 72 4.51 -5.03 -8.36
CA LEU A 72 3.06 -5.03 -8.25
C LEU A 72 2.43 -4.11 -9.31
N LYS A 73 3.02 -2.94 -9.50
CA LYS A 73 2.47 -1.96 -10.44
C LYS A 73 2.56 -2.41 -11.91
N GLN A 74 3.43 -3.37 -12.20
CA GLN A 74 3.54 -3.91 -13.56
C GLN A 74 2.47 -4.96 -13.87
N LEU A 75 1.78 -5.44 -12.86
CA LEU A 75 0.80 -6.50 -13.05
C LEU A 75 -0.56 -5.94 -13.46
N PRO A 76 -1.34 -6.72 -14.22
CA PRO A 76 -2.72 -6.31 -14.47
C PRO A 76 -3.52 -6.30 -13.17
N ARG A 77 -4.58 -5.51 -13.17
CA ARG A 77 -5.40 -5.33 -11.98
C ARG A 77 -5.82 -6.66 -11.36
N SER A 78 -6.20 -7.62 -12.20
CA SER A 78 -6.71 -8.90 -11.72
C SER A 78 -5.69 -9.73 -10.95
N ARG A 79 -4.40 -9.39 -11.07
CA ARG A 79 -3.35 -10.16 -10.40
C ARG A 79 -2.70 -9.43 -9.23
N LYS A 80 -3.06 -8.17 -9.04
CA LYS A 80 -2.37 -7.36 -8.03
C LYS A 80 -2.61 -7.85 -6.61
N LEU A 81 -3.85 -8.18 -6.30
CA LEU A 81 -4.16 -8.63 -4.94
C LEU A 81 -3.50 -9.97 -4.64
N ALA A 82 -3.54 -10.90 -5.59
CA ALA A 82 -2.90 -12.19 -5.39
C ALA A 82 -1.40 -12.05 -5.16
N PHE A 83 -0.74 -11.19 -5.92
CA PHE A 83 0.68 -10.93 -5.72
C PHE A 83 0.95 -10.41 -4.31
N LEU A 84 0.12 -9.48 -3.87
CA LEU A 84 0.28 -8.87 -2.56
C LEU A 84 0.17 -9.89 -1.44
N LEU A 85 -0.79 -10.79 -1.55
CA LEU A 85 -1.09 -11.74 -0.49
C LEU A 85 -0.26 -13.01 -0.53
N GLU A 86 0.49 -13.22 -1.59
CA GLU A 86 1.40 -14.36 -1.66
C GLU A 86 2.57 -14.12 -0.73
N SER A 87 2.94 -15.14 -0.01
CA SER A 87 4.08 -15.03 0.90
C SER A 87 5.33 -15.68 0.32
#